data_5cb66bf9e7f3c82248bec898b0f24997
#
_entry.id   5cb66bf9e7f3c82248bec898b0f24997
#
_cell.length_a   1.000
_cell.length_b   1.000
_cell.length_c   1.000
_cell.angle_alpha   90.00
_cell.angle_beta   90.00
_cell.angle_gamma   90.00
#
_symmetry.space_group_name_H-M   'P 1'
#
loop_
_entity.id
_entity.type
_entity.pdbx_description
1 polymer ?
#
loop_
_entity_poly.entity_id
_entity_poly.type
_entity_poly.pdbx_seq_one_letter_code
_entity_poly.pdbx_strand_id
1 'polypeptide(L)'
;GAFGHTQFMPSTYERLAVDFDGDGRRDLVSSVPDALASTANFLKQAGWQTGMPWGFEVKIPENISISGEGRRNKKPLSSWEQRGVTRVDGSALVQGNLSLSTPAGLMTPAGANGPAFLVFKNFDAIYSYNAAESYGLAIAHLSDRLKGAGPFVSSWPTDDPGTSRAERREIQRYLVSRGYDIGEVDGLIGDKSRQAIRQEQTRLGLNPTGRAGQQILKAIRTQQAVKMMQ
;
A
#
# COMPACT_ATOMS: atom_id res chain seq x y z
N GLY A 1 -15.68 -20.18 0.42
CA GLY A 1 -14.46 -19.40 0.20
C GLY A 1 -14.51 -18.67 -1.13
N ALA A 2 -13.43 -17.97 -1.48
CA ALA A 2 -13.29 -17.36 -2.79
C ALA A 2 -13.16 -18.43 -3.89
N PHE A 3 -13.65 -18.14 -5.12
CA PHE A 3 -13.68 -19.09 -6.23
C PHE A 3 -13.47 -18.41 -7.58
N GLY A 4 -13.26 -19.24 -8.61
CA GLY A 4 -13.08 -18.84 -9.99
C GLY A 4 -11.71 -18.20 -10.28
N HIS A 5 -11.50 -17.81 -11.54
CA HIS A 5 -10.23 -17.23 -12.03
C HIS A 5 -9.77 -16.01 -11.21
N THR A 6 -10.72 -15.20 -10.75
CA THR A 6 -10.45 -13.93 -10.07
C THR A 6 -10.77 -13.97 -8.58
N GLN A 7 -11.03 -15.15 -8.03
CA GLN A 7 -11.19 -15.40 -6.59
C GLN A 7 -12.27 -14.50 -5.94
N PHE A 8 -13.46 -14.43 -6.54
CA PHE A 8 -14.59 -13.73 -5.95
C PHE A 8 -15.12 -14.45 -4.71
N MET A 9 -15.42 -13.68 -3.68
CA MET A 9 -16.24 -14.18 -2.57
C MET A 9 -17.69 -14.38 -3.04
N PRO A 10 -18.45 -15.36 -2.51
CA PRO A 10 -19.86 -15.59 -2.91
C PRO A 10 -20.71 -14.32 -2.87
N SER A 11 -20.64 -13.53 -1.83
CA SER A 11 -21.37 -12.26 -1.72
C SER A 11 -20.94 -11.21 -2.76
N THR A 12 -19.70 -11.24 -3.20
CA THR A 12 -19.21 -10.38 -4.28
C THR A 12 -19.74 -10.87 -5.62
N TYR A 13 -19.76 -12.17 -5.84
CA TYR A 13 -20.34 -12.80 -7.02
C TYR A 13 -21.82 -12.43 -7.21
N GLU A 14 -22.62 -12.57 -6.16
CA GLU A 14 -24.07 -12.24 -6.22
C GLU A 14 -24.30 -10.80 -6.69
N ARG A 15 -23.50 -9.87 -6.20
CA ARG A 15 -23.68 -8.44 -6.47
C ARG A 15 -23.04 -7.95 -7.76
N LEU A 16 -21.91 -8.51 -8.16
CA LEU A 16 -21.02 -7.88 -9.16
C LEU A 16 -20.64 -8.77 -10.34
N ALA A 17 -20.96 -10.07 -10.31
CA ALA A 17 -20.67 -10.94 -11.44
C ALA A 17 -21.51 -10.53 -12.67
N VAL A 18 -20.86 -10.61 -13.83
CA VAL A 18 -21.41 -10.22 -15.14
C VAL A 18 -21.39 -11.43 -16.06
N ASP A 19 -22.47 -11.64 -16.80
CA ASP A 19 -22.53 -12.48 -17.99
C ASP A 19 -22.09 -11.61 -19.17
N PHE A 20 -20.87 -11.81 -19.65
CA PHE A 20 -20.29 -10.95 -20.68
C PHE A 20 -20.52 -11.49 -22.08
N ASP A 21 -20.55 -12.80 -22.24
CA ASP A 21 -20.79 -13.45 -23.55
C ASP A 21 -22.26 -13.68 -23.86
N GLY A 22 -23.17 -13.45 -22.90
CA GLY A 22 -24.62 -13.48 -23.11
C GLY A 22 -25.21 -14.89 -23.18
N ASP A 23 -24.52 -15.89 -22.59
CA ASP A 23 -24.99 -17.29 -22.59
C ASP A 23 -26.04 -17.57 -21.48
N GLY A 24 -26.39 -16.58 -20.68
CA GLY A 24 -27.33 -16.66 -19.57
C GLY A 24 -26.69 -17.11 -18.25
N ARG A 25 -25.36 -17.19 -18.17
CA ARG A 25 -24.60 -17.58 -16.98
C ARG A 25 -23.56 -16.51 -16.63
N ARG A 26 -23.20 -16.47 -15.37
CA ARG A 26 -22.08 -15.62 -14.89
C ARG A 26 -20.97 -16.56 -14.43
N ASP A 27 -20.25 -17.17 -15.37
CA ASP A 27 -19.31 -18.26 -15.11
C ASP A 27 -17.89 -17.75 -14.88
N LEU A 28 -17.52 -17.53 -13.63
CA LEU A 28 -16.18 -17.11 -13.22
C LEU A 28 -15.17 -18.26 -13.16
N VAL A 29 -15.58 -19.50 -13.39
CA VAL A 29 -14.73 -20.70 -13.29
C VAL A 29 -14.25 -21.14 -14.68
N SER A 30 -15.14 -21.19 -15.66
CA SER A 30 -14.86 -21.70 -16.99
C SER A 30 -14.81 -20.60 -18.07
N SER A 31 -15.51 -19.46 -17.85
CA SER A 31 -15.51 -18.32 -18.78
C SER A 31 -14.52 -17.24 -18.33
N VAL A 32 -13.39 -17.11 -19.05
CA VAL A 32 -12.42 -16.02 -18.84
C VAL A 32 -13.04 -14.65 -19.14
N PRO A 33 -13.86 -14.46 -20.20
CA PRO A 33 -14.56 -13.21 -20.45
C PRO A 33 -15.42 -12.74 -19.28
N ASP A 34 -16.23 -13.62 -18.69
CA ASP A 34 -17.07 -13.30 -17.54
C ASP A 34 -16.24 -12.94 -16.31
N ALA A 35 -15.16 -13.69 -16.06
CA ALA A 35 -14.28 -13.42 -14.93
C ALA A 35 -13.62 -12.03 -15.04
N LEU A 36 -13.13 -11.67 -16.24
CA LEU A 36 -12.53 -10.36 -16.49
C LEU A 36 -13.55 -9.23 -16.43
N ALA A 37 -14.72 -9.41 -17.05
CA ALA A 37 -15.79 -8.41 -17.02
C ALA A 37 -16.35 -8.20 -15.62
N SER A 38 -16.50 -9.26 -14.85
CA SER A 38 -16.89 -9.18 -13.43
C SER A 38 -15.86 -8.42 -12.58
N THR A 39 -14.58 -8.65 -12.84
CA THR A 39 -13.49 -7.89 -12.16
C THR A 39 -13.51 -6.42 -12.58
N ALA A 40 -13.72 -6.13 -13.86
CA ALA A 40 -13.86 -4.75 -14.33
C ALA A 40 -15.06 -4.05 -13.69
N ASN A 41 -16.20 -4.76 -13.58
CA ASN A 41 -17.39 -4.25 -12.89
C ASN A 41 -17.10 -3.98 -11.39
N PHE A 42 -16.39 -4.89 -10.73
CA PHE A 42 -15.96 -4.66 -9.34
C PHE A 42 -15.15 -3.36 -9.20
N LEU A 43 -14.13 -3.17 -10.05
CA LEU A 43 -13.30 -1.97 -10.01
C LEU A 43 -14.12 -0.70 -10.31
N LYS A 44 -15.04 -0.76 -11.28
CA LYS A 44 -15.98 0.32 -11.59
C LYS A 44 -16.82 0.70 -10.37
N GLN A 45 -17.42 -0.26 -9.70
CA GLN A 45 -18.24 -0.04 -8.50
C GLN A 45 -17.40 0.46 -7.31
N ALA A 46 -16.11 0.09 -7.26
CA ALA A 46 -15.14 0.62 -6.28
C ALA A 46 -14.67 2.05 -6.60
N GLY A 47 -15.17 2.66 -7.67
CA GLY A 47 -14.88 4.04 -8.06
C GLY A 47 -13.66 4.20 -8.97
N TRP A 48 -13.36 3.19 -9.78
CA TRP A 48 -12.35 3.31 -10.85
C TRP A 48 -12.66 4.46 -11.80
N GLN A 49 -11.65 5.27 -12.07
CA GLN A 49 -11.71 6.41 -12.97
C GLN A 49 -10.90 6.07 -14.24
N THR A 50 -11.62 5.85 -15.36
CA THR A 50 -10.99 5.55 -16.65
C THR A 50 -10.10 6.72 -17.10
N GLY A 51 -8.91 6.40 -17.60
CA GLY A 51 -7.92 7.39 -18.02
C GLY A 51 -7.07 7.98 -16.90
N MET A 52 -7.41 7.72 -15.62
CA MET A 52 -6.57 8.12 -14.49
C MET A 52 -5.59 7.01 -14.12
N PRO A 53 -4.33 7.33 -13.78
CA PRO A 53 -3.38 6.33 -13.29
C PRO A 53 -3.80 5.81 -11.90
N TRP A 54 -3.25 4.68 -11.48
CA TRP A 54 -3.35 4.22 -10.09
C TRP A 54 -2.41 5.03 -9.16
N GLY A 55 -1.27 5.44 -9.68
CA GLY A 55 -0.18 6.14 -9.01
C GLY A 55 1.08 6.09 -9.84
N PHE A 56 2.17 6.52 -9.25
CA PHE A 56 3.52 6.41 -9.80
C PHE A 56 4.57 6.53 -8.69
N GLU A 57 5.77 6.04 -9.00
CA GLU A 57 6.92 6.14 -8.12
C GLU A 57 7.45 7.59 -8.06
N VAL A 58 7.82 8.03 -6.85
CA VAL A 58 8.30 9.39 -6.59
C VAL A 58 9.58 9.40 -5.78
N LYS A 59 10.34 10.47 -5.96
CA LYS A 59 11.48 10.81 -5.11
C LYS A 59 11.05 11.84 -4.07
N ILE A 60 11.34 11.54 -2.80
CA ILE A 60 11.11 12.44 -1.66
C ILE A 60 12.44 13.10 -1.31
N PRO A 61 12.52 14.43 -1.17
CA PRO A 61 13.72 15.08 -0.67
C PRO A 61 14.09 14.64 0.75
N GLU A 62 15.38 14.53 1.04
CA GLU A 62 15.90 14.00 2.32
C GLU A 62 15.51 14.84 3.55
N ASN A 63 15.29 16.13 3.35
CA ASN A 63 14.98 17.10 4.42
C ASN A 63 13.49 17.23 4.72
N ILE A 64 12.64 16.41 4.11
CA ILE A 64 11.19 16.49 4.31
C ILE A 64 10.71 15.45 5.31
N SER A 65 10.00 15.93 6.32
CA SER A 65 9.20 15.05 7.17
C SER A 65 8.06 14.43 6.35
N ILE A 66 8.04 13.11 6.26
CA ILE A 66 6.96 12.32 5.64
C ILE A 66 5.77 12.09 6.60
N SER A 67 5.61 12.96 7.61
CA SER A 67 4.44 12.90 8.50
C SER A 67 3.15 13.11 7.72
N GLY A 68 2.11 12.35 8.05
CA GLY A 68 0.82 12.38 7.36
C GLY A 68 0.83 11.62 6.04
N GLU A 69 1.76 10.68 5.87
CA GLU A 69 1.73 9.72 4.76
C GLU A 69 0.58 8.72 4.92
N GLY A 70 0.27 8.03 3.84
CA GLY A 70 -0.73 7.00 3.79
C GLY A 70 -1.68 7.19 2.61
N ARG A 71 -2.12 6.11 2.01
CA ARG A 71 -3.01 6.16 0.83
C ARG A 71 -4.32 6.92 1.07
N ARG A 72 -4.78 7.02 2.32
CA ARG A 72 -6.02 7.72 2.70
C ARG A 72 -5.82 9.22 2.92
N ASN A 73 -4.62 9.64 3.28
CA ASN A 73 -4.29 11.04 3.57
C ASN A 73 -3.97 11.81 2.29
N LYS A 74 -4.95 11.87 1.39
CA LYS A 74 -4.76 12.51 0.09
C LYS A 74 -4.68 14.03 0.21
N LYS A 75 -3.67 14.60 -0.42
CA LYS A 75 -3.46 16.03 -0.60
C LYS A 75 -3.39 16.34 -2.09
N PRO A 76 -3.72 17.57 -2.52
CA PRO A 76 -3.53 17.98 -3.91
C PRO A 76 -2.08 17.77 -4.38
N LEU A 77 -1.88 17.45 -5.65
CA LEU A 77 -0.53 17.31 -6.23
C LEU A 77 0.32 18.58 -6.03
N SER A 78 -0.30 19.76 -6.09
CA SER A 78 0.38 21.03 -5.79
C SER A 78 1.04 21.05 -4.40
N SER A 79 0.41 20.44 -3.38
CA SER A 79 1.00 20.34 -2.05
C SER A 79 2.25 19.43 -2.00
N TRP A 80 2.30 18.42 -2.84
CA TRP A 80 3.47 17.55 -2.96
C TRP A 80 4.59 18.22 -3.73
N GLU A 81 4.29 18.93 -4.83
CA GLU A 81 5.27 19.73 -5.58
C GLU A 81 5.91 20.81 -4.70
N GLN A 82 5.11 21.55 -3.92
CA GLN A 82 5.62 22.58 -3.00
C GLN A 82 6.56 21.98 -1.94
N ARG A 83 6.42 20.71 -1.62
CA ARG A 83 7.32 19.98 -0.74
C ARG A 83 8.52 19.38 -1.47
N GLY A 84 8.69 19.65 -2.76
CA GLY A 84 9.81 19.17 -3.56
C GLY A 84 9.72 17.70 -3.98
N VAL A 85 8.56 17.06 -3.83
CA VAL A 85 8.34 15.69 -4.35
C VAL A 85 8.33 15.74 -5.88
N THR A 86 9.08 14.84 -6.52
CA THR A 86 9.16 14.72 -7.98
C THR A 86 8.91 13.27 -8.40
N ARG A 87 8.63 13.02 -9.67
CA ARG A 87 8.74 11.66 -10.20
C ARG A 87 10.19 11.19 -10.12
N VAL A 88 10.40 9.87 -10.09
CA VAL A 88 11.76 9.28 -10.00
C VAL A 88 12.65 9.64 -11.19
N ASP A 89 12.08 9.92 -12.36
CA ASP A 89 12.76 10.40 -13.56
C ASP A 89 12.99 11.93 -13.58
N GLY A 90 12.59 12.63 -12.50
CA GLY A 90 12.71 14.08 -12.38
C GLY A 90 11.63 14.88 -13.14
N SER A 91 10.70 14.22 -13.81
CA SER A 91 9.61 14.89 -14.52
C SER A 91 8.55 15.46 -13.56
N ALA A 92 7.68 16.35 -14.08
CA ALA A 92 6.61 16.97 -13.30
C ALA A 92 5.58 15.92 -12.81
N LEU A 93 4.99 16.17 -11.63
CA LEU A 93 3.94 15.31 -11.09
C LEU A 93 2.68 15.32 -11.97
N VAL A 94 2.36 16.49 -12.54
CA VAL A 94 1.19 16.69 -13.39
C VAL A 94 1.50 16.28 -14.83
N GLN A 95 0.87 15.20 -15.28
CA GLN A 95 0.97 14.70 -16.67
C GLN A 95 -0.36 14.04 -17.08
N GLY A 96 -0.67 14.04 -18.37
CA GLY A 96 -1.88 13.45 -18.92
C GLY A 96 -3.15 14.06 -18.29
N ASN A 97 -3.99 13.23 -17.72
CA ASN A 97 -5.26 13.66 -17.11
C ASN A 97 -5.13 14.14 -15.65
N LEU A 98 -3.91 14.28 -15.14
CA LEU A 98 -3.67 14.82 -13.81
C LEU A 98 -3.68 16.35 -13.81
N SER A 99 -4.08 16.93 -12.68
CA SER A 99 -4.03 18.37 -12.44
C SER A 99 -3.40 18.65 -11.07
N LEU A 100 -3.01 19.91 -10.84
CA LEU A 100 -2.48 20.35 -9.54
C LEU A 100 -3.45 20.09 -8.37
N SER A 101 -4.74 20.06 -8.61
CA SER A 101 -5.79 19.77 -7.61
C SER A 101 -6.05 18.27 -7.44
N THR A 102 -5.48 17.38 -8.27
CA THR A 102 -5.70 15.94 -8.16
C THR A 102 -5.25 15.42 -6.80
N PRO A 103 -6.13 14.76 -6.02
CA PRO A 103 -5.78 14.25 -4.71
C PRO A 103 -4.88 13.02 -4.80
N ALA A 104 -3.73 13.03 -4.14
CA ALA A 104 -2.76 11.93 -4.08
C ALA A 104 -2.34 11.64 -2.63
N GLY A 105 -2.25 10.37 -2.28
CA GLY A 105 -1.73 9.91 -0.99
C GLY A 105 -0.29 9.41 -1.16
N LEU A 106 0.60 9.77 -0.23
CA LEU A 106 1.97 9.30 -0.25
C LEU A 106 2.07 7.94 0.46
N MET A 107 2.57 6.94 -0.23
CA MET A 107 2.86 5.61 0.33
C MET A 107 4.37 5.34 0.36
N THR A 108 4.85 4.83 1.49
CA THR A 108 6.24 4.35 1.67
C THR A 108 6.20 2.92 2.23
N PRO A 109 5.86 1.92 1.41
CA PRO A 109 5.57 0.56 1.88
C PRO A 109 6.76 -0.12 2.55
N ALA A 110 7.98 0.29 2.20
CA ALA A 110 9.21 -0.21 2.78
C ALA A 110 9.88 0.77 3.77
N GLY A 111 9.17 1.83 4.18
CA GLY A 111 9.72 2.90 5.02
C GLY A 111 10.53 3.93 4.23
N ALA A 112 11.27 4.78 4.96
CA ALA A 112 11.98 5.93 4.36
C ALA A 112 13.09 5.53 3.38
N ASN A 113 13.68 4.34 3.55
CA ASN A 113 14.80 3.86 2.72
C ASN A 113 14.36 3.00 1.53
N GLY A 114 13.07 2.95 1.23
CA GLY A 114 12.53 2.19 0.11
C GLY A 114 11.80 3.07 -0.89
N PRO A 115 11.20 2.45 -1.92
CA PRO A 115 10.42 3.18 -2.91
C PRO A 115 9.25 3.92 -2.27
N ALA A 116 8.96 5.11 -2.80
CA ALA A 116 7.83 5.93 -2.43
C ALA A 116 6.88 6.10 -3.63
N PHE A 117 5.60 6.20 -3.37
CA PHE A 117 4.57 6.29 -4.41
C PHE A 117 3.55 7.37 -4.07
N LEU A 118 3.16 8.18 -5.04
CA LEU A 118 1.90 8.92 -4.98
C LEU A 118 0.81 8.07 -5.60
N VAL A 119 -0.24 7.80 -4.83
CA VAL A 119 -1.35 6.92 -5.22
C VAL A 119 -2.68 7.68 -5.26
N PHE A 120 -3.51 7.36 -6.24
CA PHE A 120 -4.75 8.02 -6.55
C PHE A 120 -5.97 7.15 -6.21
N LYS A 121 -7.14 7.58 -6.66
CA LYS A 121 -8.40 6.86 -6.45
C LYS A 121 -8.39 5.44 -7.02
N ASN A 122 -7.74 5.24 -8.18
CA ASN A 122 -7.66 3.92 -8.80
C ASN A 122 -6.87 2.92 -7.97
N PHE A 123 -5.88 3.36 -7.21
CA PHE A 123 -5.21 2.49 -6.24
C PHE A 123 -6.16 2.05 -5.12
N ASP A 124 -7.04 2.93 -4.64
CA ASP A 124 -8.04 2.54 -3.64
C ASP A 124 -9.04 1.51 -4.19
N ALA A 125 -9.39 1.59 -5.47
CA ALA A 125 -10.23 0.60 -6.13
C ALA A 125 -9.53 -0.77 -6.19
N ILE A 126 -8.24 -0.83 -6.56
CA ILE A 126 -7.45 -2.06 -6.54
C ILE A 126 -7.32 -2.60 -5.09
N TYR A 127 -7.01 -1.73 -4.14
CA TYR A 127 -6.89 -2.10 -2.73
C TYR A 127 -8.17 -2.71 -2.17
N SER A 128 -9.35 -2.24 -2.61
CA SER A 128 -10.64 -2.75 -2.12
C SER A 128 -10.90 -4.21 -2.51
N TYR A 129 -10.22 -4.71 -3.52
CA TYR A 129 -10.29 -6.11 -3.96
C TYR A 129 -9.65 -7.06 -2.95
N ASN A 130 -8.46 -6.69 -2.48
CA ASN A 130 -7.75 -7.41 -1.42
C ASN A 130 -7.00 -6.39 -0.55
N ALA A 131 -7.48 -6.16 0.66
CA ALA A 131 -7.09 -5.07 1.55
C ALA A 131 -5.63 -5.17 2.06
N ALA A 132 -4.66 -5.20 1.12
CA ALA A 132 -3.23 -5.18 1.39
C ALA A 132 -2.53 -4.22 0.42
N GLU A 133 -1.75 -3.27 0.93
CA GLU A 133 -1.03 -2.29 0.10
C GLU A 133 -0.02 -2.96 -0.83
N SER A 134 0.67 -4.00 -0.34
CA SER A 134 1.62 -4.77 -1.16
C SER A 134 0.95 -5.52 -2.31
N TYR A 135 -0.24 -6.08 -2.08
CA TYR A 135 -1.03 -6.71 -3.14
C TYR A 135 -1.48 -5.66 -4.17
N GLY A 136 -2.08 -4.56 -3.70
CA GLY A 136 -2.52 -3.48 -4.58
C GLY A 136 -1.38 -2.94 -5.45
N LEU A 137 -0.20 -2.74 -4.85
CA LEU A 137 0.98 -2.27 -5.58
C LEU A 137 1.50 -3.30 -6.59
N ALA A 138 1.50 -4.60 -6.23
CA ALA A 138 1.93 -5.67 -7.14
C ALA A 138 1.01 -5.76 -8.38
N ILE A 139 -0.30 -5.71 -8.18
CA ILE A 139 -1.29 -5.73 -9.28
C ILE A 139 -1.17 -4.47 -10.15
N ALA A 140 -1.07 -3.30 -9.54
CA ALA A 140 -0.92 -2.03 -10.23
C ALA A 140 0.36 -2.01 -11.08
N HIS A 141 1.49 -2.42 -10.50
CA HIS A 141 2.76 -2.51 -11.22
C HIS A 141 2.73 -3.57 -12.33
N LEU A 142 2.14 -4.74 -12.08
CA LEU A 142 1.98 -5.77 -13.11
C LEU A 142 1.19 -5.23 -14.31
N SER A 143 0.10 -4.48 -14.06
CA SER A 143 -0.66 -3.83 -15.13
C SER A 143 0.20 -2.88 -15.97
N ASP A 144 1.04 -2.08 -15.32
CA ASP A 144 1.96 -1.17 -16.04
C ASP A 144 3.02 -1.95 -16.82
N ARG A 145 3.57 -3.03 -16.23
CA ARG A 145 4.52 -3.93 -16.92
C ARG A 145 3.92 -4.58 -18.18
N LEU A 146 2.67 -5.01 -18.11
CA LEU A 146 1.95 -5.56 -19.27
C LEU A 146 1.73 -4.52 -20.39
N LYS A 147 1.69 -3.24 -20.03
CA LYS A 147 1.62 -2.11 -20.98
C LYS A 147 3.01 -1.64 -21.47
N GLY A 148 4.09 -2.31 -21.06
CA GLY A 148 5.45 -2.00 -21.49
C GLY A 148 6.23 -1.04 -20.60
N ALA A 149 5.68 -0.64 -19.44
CA ALA A 149 6.44 0.18 -18.49
C ALA A 149 7.67 -0.55 -17.93
N GLY A 150 8.68 0.21 -17.49
CA GLY A 150 9.88 -0.31 -16.82
C GLY A 150 9.63 -0.83 -15.40
N PRO A 151 10.63 -1.45 -14.76
CA PRO A 151 10.57 -1.80 -13.34
C PRO A 151 10.57 -0.53 -12.47
N PHE A 152 10.29 -0.68 -11.18
CA PHE A 152 10.53 0.38 -10.21
C PHE A 152 12.02 0.76 -10.20
N VAL A 153 12.30 2.04 -10.01
CA VAL A 153 13.65 2.61 -10.07
C VAL A 153 14.35 2.50 -8.73
N SER A 154 13.63 2.82 -7.64
CA SER A 154 14.21 2.77 -6.29
C SER A 154 14.34 1.33 -5.80
N SER A 155 15.48 1.05 -5.16
CA SER A 155 15.76 -0.27 -4.59
C SER A 155 14.86 -0.56 -3.38
N TRP A 156 14.39 -1.79 -3.28
CA TRP A 156 13.73 -2.27 -2.07
C TRP A 156 14.78 -2.64 -1.02
N PRO A 157 14.58 -2.29 0.26
CA PRO A 157 15.51 -2.71 1.32
C PRO A 157 15.43 -4.23 1.47
N THR A 158 16.56 -4.89 1.26
CA THR A 158 16.71 -6.36 1.36
C THR A 158 17.27 -6.81 2.70
N ASP A 159 17.83 -5.88 3.47
CA ASP A 159 18.44 -6.07 4.79
C ASP A 159 17.40 -6.14 5.95
N ASP A 160 16.15 -5.74 5.68
CA ASP A 160 15.05 -5.80 6.64
C ASP A 160 13.83 -6.49 6.04
N PRO A 161 13.76 -7.83 6.03
CA PRO A 161 12.63 -8.58 5.53
C PRO A 161 11.31 -8.18 6.20
N GLY A 162 10.21 -8.31 5.46
CA GLY A 162 8.87 -8.04 5.97
C GLY A 162 8.47 -9.00 7.09
N THR A 163 7.46 -8.60 7.85
CA THR A 163 6.86 -9.37 8.93
C THR A 163 5.49 -9.91 8.54
N SER A 164 5.12 -11.04 9.08
CA SER A 164 3.77 -11.61 9.00
C SER A 164 2.75 -10.73 9.74
N ARG A 165 1.45 -10.96 9.51
CA ARG A 165 0.40 -10.25 10.25
C ARG A 165 0.46 -10.50 11.77
N ALA A 166 0.81 -11.72 12.17
CA ALA A 166 0.97 -12.08 13.58
C ALA A 166 2.14 -11.32 14.23
N GLU A 167 3.28 -11.24 13.55
CA GLU A 167 4.44 -10.50 14.00
C GLU A 167 4.18 -8.98 14.05
N ARG A 168 3.42 -8.42 13.09
CA ARG A 168 3.00 -7.02 13.18
C ARG A 168 2.11 -6.74 14.40
N ARG A 169 1.20 -7.66 14.76
CA ARG A 169 0.45 -7.56 16.01
C ARG A 169 1.34 -7.65 17.24
N GLU A 170 2.41 -8.43 17.20
CA GLU A 170 3.40 -8.49 18.27
C GLU A 170 4.10 -7.13 18.45
N ILE A 171 4.55 -6.53 17.35
CA ILE A 171 5.13 -5.18 17.37
C ILE A 171 4.11 -4.17 17.91
N GLN A 172 2.87 -4.19 17.45
CA GLN A 172 1.81 -3.28 17.90
C GLN A 172 1.54 -3.44 19.42
N ARG A 173 1.41 -4.68 19.93
CA ARG A 173 1.26 -4.92 21.39
C ARG A 173 2.41 -4.36 22.18
N TYR A 174 3.62 -4.53 21.69
CA TYR A 174 4.79 -3.97 22.34
C TYR A 174 4.73 -2.44 22.38
N LEU A 175 4.40 -1.78 21.27
CA LEU A 175 4.27 -0.33 21.19
C LEU A 175 3.20 0.19 22.16
N VAL A 176 2.04 -0.46 22.24
CA VAL A 176 0.99 -0.13 23.22
C VAL A 176 1.52 -0.27 24.65
N SER A 177 2.24 -1.34 24.97
CA SER A 177 2.86 -1.54 26.31
C SER A 177 3.92 -0.47 26.66
N ARG A 178 4.44 0.22 25.63
CA ARG A 178 5.36 1.36 25.79
C ARG A 178 4.64 2.72 25.89
N GLY A 179 3.30 2.73 25.81
CA GLY A 179 2.49 3.94 25.93
C GLY A 179 2.23 4.67 24.62
N TYR A 180 2.53 4.08 23.45
CA TYR A 180 2.20 4.69 22.17
C TYR A 180 0.72 4.53 21.82
N ASP A 181 0.06 5.63 21.43
CA ASP A 181 -1.29 5.59 20.85
C ASP A 181 -1.21 5.22 19.37
N ILE A 182 -1.38 3.94 19.07
CA ILE A 182 -1.34 3.42 17.69
C ILE A 182 -2.70 2.97 17.16
N GLY A 183 -3.76 3.10 17.97
CA GLY A 183 -5.08 2.55 17.68
C GLY A 183 -5.16 1.04 17.95
N GLU A 184 -5.89 0.31 17.11
CA GLU A 184 -6.12 -1.13 17.30
C GLU A 184 -4.91 -2.00 16.97
N VAL A 185 -4.79 -3.12 17.66
CA VAL A 185 -3.78 -4.16 17.42
C VAL A 185 -4.32 -5.17 16.40
N ASP A 186 -4.41 -4.75 15.15
CA ASP A 186 -5.01 -5.52 14.06
C ASP A 186 -3.99 -6.14 13.07
N GLY A 187 -2.71 -5.76 13.21
CA GLY A 187 -1.62 -6.16 12.32
C GLY A 187 -1.56 -5.35 11.02
N LEU A 188 -2.30 -4.22 10.95
CA LEU A 188 -2.20 -3.25 9.87
C LEU A 188 -1.34 -2.07 10.33
N ILE A 189 -0.32 -1.73 9.56
CA ILE A 189 0.62 -0.66 9.93
C ILE A 189 0.19 0.63 9.25
N GLY A 190 -0.60 1.43 9.97
CA GLY A 190 -1.01 2.79 9.58
C GLY A 190 -0.01 3.86 10.04
N ASP A 191 -0.34 5.13 9.82
CA ASP A 191 0.54 6.28 10.12
C ASP A 191 0.95 6.35 11.59
N LYS A 192 0.01 6.19 12.52
CA LYS A 192 0.30 6.20 13.96
C LYS A 192 1.30 5.09 14.33
N SER A 193 1.09 3.87 13.79
CA SER A 193 2.00 2.76 14.00
C SER A 193 3.39 3.04 13.43
N ARG A 194 3.48 3.60 12.21
CA ARG A 194 4.77 3.96 11.58
C ARG A 194 5.52 5.01 12.39
N GLN A 195 4.82 6.03 12.89
CA GLN A 195 5.41 7.06 13.74
C GLN A 195 5.94 6.49 15.05
N ALA A 196 5.17 5.64 15.73
CA ALA A 196 5.58 4.95 16.95
C ALA A 196 6.79 4.04 16.70
N ILE A 197 6.80 3.32 15.55
CA ILE A 197 7.95 2.50 15.13
C ILE A 197 9.20 3.35 14.95
N ARG A 198 9.14 4.52 14.28
CA ARG A 198 10.31 5.41 14.14
C ARG A 198 10.88 5.84 15.49
N GLN A 199 10.01 6.26 16.39
CA GLN A 199 10.43 6.67 17.75
C GLN A 199 11.08 5.51 18.49
N GLU A 200 10.51 4.31 18.41
CA GLU A 200 11.04 3.15 19.07
C GLU A 200 12.34 2.65 18.42
N GLN A 201 12.47 2.74 17.09
CA GLN A 201 13.72 2.47 16.38
C GLN A 201 14.83 3.39 16.85
N THR A 202 14.56 4.70 16.96
CA THR A 202 15.53 5.68 17.50
C THR A 202 15.95 5.30 18.91
N ARG A 203 14.99 4.96 19.79
CA ARG A 203 15.28 4.55 21.18
C ARG A 203 16.14 3.28 21.26
N LEU A 204 15.95 2.36 20.30
CA LEU A 204 16.68 1.09 20.19
C LEU A 204 18.01 1.21 19.44
N GLY A 205 18.40 2.41 18.99
CA GLY A 205 19.62 2.64 18.21
C GLY A 205 19.55 2.11 16.78
N LEU A 206 18.33 1.89 16.26
CA LEU A 206 18.09 1.48 14.88
C LEU A 206 17.84 2.71 14.00
N ASN A 207 18.05 2.56 12.69
CA ASN A 207 17.66 3.59 11.73
C ASN A 207 16.13 3.78 11.74
N PRO A 208 15.59 5.00 11.95
CA PRO A 208 14.17 5.26 12.11
C PRO A 208 13.39 5.24 10.79
N THR A 209 13.33 4.10 10.13
CA THR A 209 12.66 3.90 8.84
C THR A 209 11.12 3.91 8.93
N GLY A 210 10.55 3.62 10.11
CA GLY A 210 9.12 3.40 10.29
C GLY A 210 8.62 2.04 9.76
N ARG A 211 9.53 1.18 9.28
CA ARG A 211 9.20 -0.15 8.78
C ARG A 211 8.97 -1.13 9.93
N ALA A 212 7.84 -1.84 9.88
CA ALA A 212 7.57 -2.98 10.76
C ALA A 212 8.25 -4.25 10.21
N GLY A 213 9.57 -4.23 10.12
CA GLY A 213 10.39 -5.32 9.57
C GLY A 213 10.96 -6.24 10.64
N GLN A 214 11.80 -7.20 10.21
CA GLN A 214 12.43 -8.16 11.09
C GLN A 214 13.46 -7.50 12.03
N GLN A 215 14.09 -6.39 11.62
CA GLN A 215 15.08 -5.69 12.45
C GLN A 215 14.47 -5.19 13.75
N ILE A 216 13.35 -4.43 13.67
CA ILE A 216 12.69 -3.93 14.90
C ILE A 216 12.08 -5.07 15.71
N LEU A 217 11.50 -6.09 15.07
CA LEU A 217 10.94 -7.24 15.78
C LEU A 217 12.00 -7.97 16.60
N LYS A 218 13.17 -8.22 16.02
CA LYS A 218 14.29 -8.85 16.69
C LYS A 218 14.78 -8.01 17.89
N ALA A 219 14.90 -6.69 17.70
CA ALA A 219 15.31 -5.79 18.77
C ALA A 219 14.31 -5.78 19.94
N ILE A 220 13.00 -5.77 19.63
CA ILE A 220 11.93 -5.86 20.63
C ILE A 220 12.03 -7.18 21.42
N ARG A 221 12.16 -8.31 20.76
CA ARG A 221 12.27 -9.63 21.40
C ARG A 221 13.49 -9.71 22.29
N THR A 222 14.63 -9.17 21.87
CA THR A 222 15.85 -9.11 22.69
C THR A 222 15.63 -8.30 23.97
N GLN A 223 14.99 -7.12 23.85
CA GLN A 223 14.69 -6.30 25.04
C GLN A 223 13.72 -6.98 26.02
N GLN A 224 12.71 -7.66 25.52
CA GLN A 224 11.77 -8.39 26.37
C GLN A 224 12.46 -9.55 27.09
N ALA A 225 13.34 -10.30 26.41
CA ALA A 225 14.11 -11.37 27.03
C ALA A 225 15.02 -10.86 28.17
N VAL A 226 15.72 -9.75 27.95
CA VAL A 226 16.56 -9.13 29.02
C VAL A 226 15.73 -8.71 30.23
N LYS A 227 14.51 -8.15 30.01
CA LYS A 227 13.63 -7.72 31.11
C LYS A 227 13.05 -8.90 31.90
N MET A 228 12.91 -10.07 31.30
CA MET A 228 12.42 -11.28 31.98
C MET A 228 13.52 -11.97 32.85
N MET A 229 14.78 -11.62 32.64
CA MET A 229 15.93 -12.18 33.34
C MET A 229 16.36 -11.31 34.58
N GLN A 230 15.76 -10.15 34.76
CA GLN A 230 15.93 -9.22 35.85
C GLN A 230 14.79 -9.31 36.86
#